data_0551b113b5447ea46190fa44ef7bc013
#
_entry.id   0551b113b5447ea46190fa44ef7bc013
#
_cell.length_a   1.000
_cell.length_b   1.000
_cell.length_c   1.000
_cell.angle_alpha   90.00
_cell.angle_beta   90.00
_cell.angle_gamma   90.00
#
_symmetry.space_group_name_H-M   'P 1'
#
loop_
_entity.id
_entity.type
_entity.pdbx_description
1 polymer ?
#
loop_
_entity_poly.entity_id
_entity_poly.type
_entity_poly.pdbx_seq_one_letter_code
_entity_poly.pdbx_strand_id
1 'polypeptide(L)'
;MKRFLRDNGLSLFFGTIFLLALLGQAVSGLARYNQDQLSSGAERISFWAYVTSSSFAVDVAENWQSEYLQFFLMILVTVWLVQRGSTESKKPDEVGTESDEQQKVGRHADEDSPTWARLGGWRTAVYSRSLATVMGLFFLGSLLAQSVAGRAAYNAEQLGQFSDPVSWTGYLVSADFWNRTLQNWQSEFLAVCSAVLFSIYLRQRGSPESKPVGAPHEATAEEG
;
A
#
# COMPACT_ATOMS: atom_id res chain seq x y z
N MET A 1 -12.65 -27.56 -4.98
CA MET A 1 -13.03 -26.49 -4.05
C MET A 1 -12.17 -26.48 -2.77
N LYS A 2 -12.09 -27.57 -1.97
CA LYS A 2 -11.26 -27.58 -0.73
C LYS A 2 -9.77 -27.27 -0.95
N ARG A 3 -9.14 -27.81 -2.01
CA ARG A 3 -7.75 -27.53 -2.36
C ARG A 3 -7.54 -26.07 -2.74
N PHE A 4 -8.40 -25.50 -3.57
CA PHE A 4 -8.35 -24.09 -3.96
C PHE A 4 -8.44 -23.15 -2.75
N LEU A 5 -9.38 -23.40 -1.83
CA LEU A 5 -9.53 -22.60 -0.60
C LEU A 5 -8.31 -22.70 0.31
N ARG A 6 -7.72 -23.91 0.40
CA ARG A 6 -6.50 -24.11 1.20
C ARG A 6 -5.29 -23.39 0.57
N ASP A 7 -5.12 -23.54 -0.73
CA ASP A 7 -3.94 -23.06 -1.45
C ASP A 7 -3.99 -21.52 -1.69
N ASN A 8 -5.18 -20.87 -1.52
CA ASN A 8 -5.40 -19.42 -1.68
C ASN A 8 -6.01 -18.76 -0.44
N GLY A 9 -5.98 -19.45 0.71
CA GLY A 9 -6.70 -19.02 1.91
C GLY A 9 -6.31 -17.62 2.40
N LEU A 10 -5.02 -17.28 2.35
CA LEU A 10 -4.51 -15.99 2.80
C LEU A 10 -5.06 -14.83 1.94
N SER A 11 -4.95 -14.95 0.62
CA SER A 11 -5.47 -13.93 -0.31
C SER A 11 -6.99 -13.78 -0.22
N LEU A 12 -7.70 -14.91 -0.07
CA LEU A 12 -9.17 -14.90 0.08
C LEU A 12 -9.60 -14.24 1.39
N PHE A 13 -8.89 -14.50 2.48
CA PHE A 13 -9.18 -13.91 3.78
C PHE A 13 -9.01 -12.39 3.74
N PHE A 14 -7.84 -11.89 3.35
CA PHE A 14 -7.58 -10.46 3.28
C PHE A 14 -8.41 -9.76 2.21
N GLY A 15 -8.61 -10.39 1.04
CA GLY A 15 -9.49 -9.85 0.02
C GLY A 15 -10.95 -9.71 0.48
N THR A 16 -11.45 -10.66 1.27
CA THR A 16 -12.80 -10.57 1.87
C THR A 16 -12.89 -9.41 2.86
N ILE A 17 -11.91 -9.28 3.76
CA ILE A 17 -11.86 -8.15 4.73
C ILE A 17 -11.83 -6.82 3.98
N PHE A 18 -10.99 -6.71 2.94
CA PHE A 18 -10.90 -5.50 2.11
C PHE A 18 -12.25 -5.12 1.49
N LEU A 19 -12.95 -6.08 0.87
CA LEU A 19 -14.25 -5.81 0.24
C LEU A 19 -15.31 -5.43 1.27
N LEU A 20 -15.33 -6.07 2.44
CA LEU A 20 -16.25 -5.73 3.54
C LEU A 20 -15.94 -4.35 4.11
N ALA A 21 -14.68 -4.00 4.29
CA ALA A 21 -14.25 -2.68 4.75
C ALA A 21 -14.63 -1.58 3.75
N LEU A 22 -14.39 -1.80 2.44
CA LEU A 22 -14.75 -0.85 1.39
C LEU A 22 -16.27 -0.64 1.31
N LEU A 23 -17.05 -1.71 1.42
CA LEU A 23 -18.52 -1.62 1.50
C LEU A 23 -18.97 -0.89 2.76
N GLY A 24 -18.39 -1.21 3.90
CA GLY A 24 -18.65 -0.52 5.18
C GLY A 24 -18.33 0.96 5.10
N GLN A 25 -17.19 1.33 4.50
CA GLN A 25 -16.81 2.72 4.24
C GLN A 25 -17.83 3.42 3.34
N ALA A 26 -18.28 2.78 2.26
CA ALA A 26 -19.28 3.36 1.36
C ALA A 26 -20.61 3.63 2.06
N VAL A 27 -21.08 2.70 2.91
CA VAL A 27 -22.35 2.83 3.64
C VAL A 27 -22.27 3.90 4.75
N SER A 28 -21.24 3.81 5.59
CA SER A 28 -21.04 4.77 6.69
C SER A 28 -20.69 6.16 6.19
N GLY A 29 -19.89 6.25 5.13
CA GLY A 29 -19.53 7.51 4.48
C GLY A 29 -20.72 8.20 3.84
N LEU A 30 -21.62 7.47 3.17
CA LEU A 30 -22.90 8.03 2.69
C LEU A 30 -23.74 8.60 3.83
N ALA A 31 -23.84 7.88 4.94
CA ALA A 31 -24.62 8.34 6.10
C ALA A 31 -24.07 9.65 6.66
N ARG A 32 -22.74 9.73 6.84
CA ARG A 32 -22.03 10.94 7.27
C ARG A 32 -22.23 12.08 6.27
N TYR A 33 -21.95 11.83 5.00
CA TYR A 33 -22.10 12.82 3.94
C TYR A 33 -23.51 13.42 3.90
N ASN A 34 -24.54 12.56 3.95
CA ASN A 34 -25.93 13.01 3.96
C ASN A 34 -26.31 13.78 5.25
N GLN A 35 -25.68 13.47 6.38
CA GLN A 35 -25.87 14.27 7.59
C GLN A 35 -25.27 15.67 7.44
N ASP A 36 -24.06 15.76 6.86
CA ASP A 36 -23.39 17.04 6.60
C ASP A 36 -24.17 17.88 5.58
N GLN A 37 -24.71 17.27 4.52
CA GLN A 37 -25.58 17.93 3.54
C GLN A 37 -26.85 18.55 4.21
N LEU A 38 -27.54 17.78 5.03
CA LEU A 38 -28.72 18.25 5.73
C LEU A 38 -28.41 19.41 6.70
N SER A 39 -27.28 19.35 7.39
CA SER A 39 -26.84 20.41 8.31
C SER A 39 -26.56 21.73 7.57
N SER A 40 -26.15 21.62 6.31
CA SER A 40 -25.88 22.75 5.41
C SER A 40 -27.15 23.21 4.61
N GLY A 41 -28.31 22.59 4.87
CA GLY A 41 -29.54 22.89 4.16
C GLY A 41 -29.65 22.31 2.74
N ALA A 42 -28.76 21.38 2.39
CA ALA A 42 -28.74 20.67 1.11
C ALA A 42 -29.55 19.38 1.15
N GLU A 43 -29.81 18.78 -0.01
CA GLU A 43 -30.55 17.52 -0.11
C GLU A 43 -29.65 16.29 0.04
N ARG A 44 -30.24 15.16 0.49
CA ARG A 44 -29.57 13.86 0.54
C ARG A 44 -29.28 13.34 -0.86
N ILE A 45 -28.17 12.63 -1.01
CA ILE A 45 -27.84 11.93 -2.25
C ILE A 45 -28.02 10.41 -2.10
N SER A 46 -28.16 9.72 -3.23
CA SER A 46 -28.27 8.25 -3.26
C SER A 46 -26.91 7.57 -3.04
N PHE A 47 -26.93 6.26 -2.75
CA PHE A 47 -25.73 5.45 -2.61
C PHE A 47 -24.84 5.52 -3.86
N TRP A 48 -25.43 5.36 -5.05
CA TRP A 48 -24.67 5.41 -6.29
C TRP A 48 -24.07 6.79 -6.58
N ALA A 49 -24.80 7.85 -6.25
CA ALA A 49 -24.27 9.21 -6.36
C ALA A 49 -23.09 9.45 -5.42
N TYR A 50 -23.12 8.87 -4.20
CA TYR A 50 -22.03 8.98 -3.25
C TYR A 50 -20.78 8.20 -3.70
N VAL A 51 -20.90 6.92 -4.06
CA VAL A 51 -19.73 6.09 -4.44
C VAL A 51 -19.08 6.53 -5.75
N THR A 52 -19.77 7.33 -6.56
CA THR A 52 -19.19 7.97 -7.76
C THR A 52 -18.81 9.44 -7.53
N SER A 53 -18.92 9.94 -6.29
CA SER A 53 -18.55 11.31 -5.95
C SER A 53 -17.03 11.48 -5.76
N SER A 54 -16.59 12.73 -5.88
CA SER A 54 -15.21 13.11 -5.57
C SER A 54 -14.85 12.90 -4.09
N SER A 55 -15.82 13.05 -3.17
CA SER A 55 -15.61 12.82 -1.75
C SER A 55 -15.28 11.37 -1.44
N PHE A 56 -16.02 10.41 -1.99
CA PHE A 56 -15.69 8.99 -1.82
C PHE A 56 -14.39 8.61 -2.55
N ALA A 57 -14.17 9.14 -3.75
CA ALA A 57 -12.98 8.86 -4.53
C ALA A 57 -11.69 9.36 -3.85
N VAL A 58 -11.70 10.54 -3.22
CA VAL A 58 -10.52 11.04 -2.50
C VAL A 58 -10.24 10.21 -1.25
N ASP A 59 -11.26 9.83 -0.48
CA ASP A 59 -11.11 9.02 0.73
C ASP A 59 -10.52 7.62 0.42
N VAL A 60 -10.90 7.01 -0.71
CA VAL A 60 -10.31 5.75 -1.15
C VAL A 60 -8.88 5.96 -1.66
N ALA A 61 -8.66 6.98 -2.48
CA ALA A 61 -7.37 7.21 -3.13
C ALA A 61 -6.27 7.61 -2.13
N GLU A 62 -6.58 8.38 -1.08
CA GLU A 62 -5.61 8.78 -0.06
C GLU A 62 -5.13 7.60 0.78
N ASN A 63 -5.98 6.60 1.06
CA ASN A 63 -5.57 5.36 1.71
C ASN A 63 -4.72 4.50 0.77
N TRP A 64 -5.16 4.30 -0.46
CA TRP A 64 -4.41 3.47 -1.41
C TRP A 64 -3.03 4.03 -1.72
N GLN A 65 -2.89 5.36 -1.87
CA GLN A 65 -1.59 5.95 -2.16
C GLN A 65 -0.58 5.73 -1.01
N SER A 66 -1.01 5.77 0.26
CA SER A 66 -0.12 5.53 1.39
C SER A 66 0.30 4.06 1.49
N GLU A 67 -0.65 3.13 1.35
CA GLU A 67 -0.40 1.69 1.34
C GLU A 67 0.57 1.28 0.23
N TYR A 68 0.32 1.72 -0.99
CA TYR A 68 1.21 1.39 -2.11
C TYR A 68 2.57 2.08 -2.02
N LEU A 69 2.66 3.28 -1.41
CA LEU A 69 3.94 3.91 -1.09
C LEU A 69 4.73 3.08 -0.08
N GLN A 70 4.08 2.61 0.98
CA GLN A 70 4.68 1.75 2.00
C GLN A 70 5.30 0.51 1.37
N PHE A 71 4.54 -0.27 0.60
CA PHE A 71 5.04 -1.47 -0.07
C PHE A 71 6.14 -1.16 -1.09
N PHE A 72 5.97 -0.11 -1.87
CA PHE A 72 6.98 0.34 -2.83
C PHE A 72 8.31 0.66 -2.14
N LEU A 73 8.28 1.42 -1.06
CA LEU A 73 9.49 1.75 -0.29
C LEU A 73 10.08 0.52 0.40
N MET A 74 9.26 -0.34 1.03
CA MET A 74 9.73 -1.58 1.63
C MET A 74 10.53 -2.42 0.62
N ILE A 75 9.96 -2.68 -0.55
CA ILE A 75 10.60 -3.47 -1.61
C ILE A 75 11.92 -2.83 -2.05
N LEU A 76 12.00 -1.52 -2.17
CA LEU A 76 13.19 -0.84 -2.67
C LEU A 76 14.27 -0.67 -1.60
N VAL A 77 13.89 -0.16 -0.42
CA VAL A 77 14.90 0.23 0.59
C VAL A 77 15.52 -0.96 1.29
N THR A 78 14.79 -2.08 1.43
CA THR A 78 15.30 -3.32 2.03
C THR A 78 16.39 -4.00 1.20
N VAL A 79 16.61 -3.56 -0.04
CA VAL A 79 17.77 -3.99 -0.83
C VAL A 79 19.08 -3.47 -0.21
N TRP A 80 19.08 -2.27 0.36
CA TRP A 80 20.30 -1.60 0.86
C TRP A 80 20.26 -1.26 2.35
N LEU A 81 19.09 -1.04 2.91
CA LEU A 81 18.96 -0.74 4.34
C LEU A 81 18.69 -2.02 5.11
N VAL A 82 19.47 -2.25 6.14
CA VAL A 82 19.35 -3.45 6.98
C VAL A 82 19.05 -3.09 8.43
N GLN A 83 18.28 -3.96 9.07
CA GLN A 83 18.03 -3.94 10.50
C GLN A 83 18.40 -5.30 11.09
N ARG A 84 19.54 -5.35 11.82
CA ARG A 84 19.99 -6.58 12.46
C ARG A 84 18.91 -7.11 13.40
N GLY A 85 18.62 -8.38 13.26
CA GLY A 85 17.66 -9.09 14.09
C GLY A 85 16.21 -9.04 13.58
N SER A 86 15.90 -8.27 12.54
CA SER A 86 14.54 -8.23 11.97
C SER A 86 14.33 -9.34 10.93
N THR A 87 13.11 -9.87 10.86
CA THR A 87 12.63 -10.74 9.77
C THR A 87 12.46 -9.95 8.46
N GLU A 88 12.13 -8.67 8.55
CA GLU A 88 11.87 -7.76 7.44
C GLU A 88 13.16 -7.26 6.75
N SER A 89 14.31 -7.82 7.08
CA SER A 89 15.61 -7.28 6.63
C SER A 89 16.51 -8.39 6.11
N LYS A 90 17.33 -8.06 5.11
CA LYS A 90 18.48 -8.89 4.72
C LYS A 90 19.52 -8.93 5.83
N LYS A 91 20.39 -9.95 5.77
CA LYS A 91 21.59 -10.00 6.63
C LYS A 91 22.54 -8.86 6.27
N PRO A 92 23.31 -8.33 7.23
CA PRO A 92 24.21 -7.22 6.99
C PRO A 92 25.30 -7.47 5.94
N ASP A 93 25.65 -8.71 5.70
CA ASP A 93 26.62 -9.17 4.69
C ASP A 93 25.98 -9.45 3.31
N GLU A 94 24.67 -9.38 3.19
CA GLU A 94 23.90 -9.62 1.96
C GLU A 94 23.30 -8.32 1.37
N VAL A 95 23.84 -7.15 1.74
CA VAL A 95 23.37 -5.83 1.27
C VAL A 95 23.58 -5.67 -0.23
N GLY A 96 22.60 -5.10 -0.89
CA GLY A 96 22.63 -4.80 -2.32
C GLY A 96 21.84 -5.79 -3.17
N THR A 97 21.99 -5.64 -4.48
CA THR A 97 21.40 -6.58 -5.45
C THR A 97 22.25 -7.84 -5.53
N GLU A 98 21.64 -8.99 -5.40
CA GLU A 98 22.34 -10.26 -5.55
C GLU A 98 22.84 -10.48 -7.00
N SER A 99 23.77 -11.45 -7.15
CA SER A 99 24.27 -11.87 -8.46
C SER A 99 23.18 -12.57 -9.30
N ASP A 100 23.39 -12.65 -10.61
CA ASP A 100 22.51 -13.39 -11.54
C ASP A 100 22.36 -14.87 -11.14
N GLU A 101 23.40 -15.47 -10.52
CA GLU A 101 23.38 -16.85 -10.03
C GLU A 101 22.46 -16.99 -8.83
N GLN A 102 22.57 -16.12 -7.83
CA GLN A 102 21.70 -16.11 -6.65
C GLN A 102 20.24 -15.84 -7.03
N GLN A 103 20.00 -14.97 -8.01
CA GLN A 103 18.67 -14.64 -8.52
C GLN A 103 18.16 -15.62 -9.60
N LYS A 104 18.93 -16.66 -9.95
CA LYS A 104 18.56 -17.69 -10.93
C LYS A 104 18.09 -17.09 -12.26
N VAL A 105 18.81 -16.12 -12.80
CA VAL A 105 18.45 -15.47 -14.06
C VAL A 105 19.40 -15.76 -15.21
N GLY A 106 18.91 -15.68 -16.43
CA GLY A 106 19.66 -15.91 -17.65
C GLY A 106 20.16 -17.36 -17.72
N ARG A 107 21.47 -17.54 -17.85
CA ARG A 107 22.14 -18.87 -17.92
C ARG A 107 22.06 -19.67 -16.59
N HIS A 108 21.74 -19.00 -15.50
CA HIS A 108 21.62 -19.62 -14.16
C HIS A 108 20.19 -19.97 -13.79
N ALA A 109 19.24 -19.74 -14.70
CA ALA A 109 17.83 -20.05 -14.49
C ALA A 109 17.59 -21.57 -14.52
N ASP A 110 16.71 -22.05 -13.64
CA ASP A 110 16.25 -23.44 -13.60
C ASP A 110 15.28 -23.72 -14.78
N GLU A 111 15.00 -25.01 -15.08
CA GLU A 111 14.10 -25.41 -16.18
C GLU A 111 12.68 -24.90 -16.00
N ASP A 112 12.20 -24.81 -14.77
CA ASP A 112 10.87 -24.32 -14.38
C ASP A 112 10.84 -22.80 -14.09
N SER A 113 11.99 -22.10 -14.22
CA SER A 113 12.03 -20.65 -14.02
C SER A 113 11.10 -19.91 -15.01
N PRO A 114 10.51 -18.78 -14.59
CA PRO A 114 9.68 -17.96 -15.49
C PRO A 114 10.39 -17.58 -16.78
N THR A 115 9.68 -17.61 -17.89
CA THR A 115 10.26 -17.39 -19.23
C THR A 115 11.08 -16.09 -19.31
N TRP A 116 10.61 -15.01 -18.70
CA TRP A 116 11.31 -13.72 -18.73
C TRP A 116 12.57 -13.70 -17.88
N ALA A 117 12.68 -14.53 -16.85
CA ALA A 117 13.91 -14.71 -16.08
C ALA A 117 14.98 -15.44 -16.90
N ARG A 118 14.57 -16.38 -17.78
CA ARG A 118 15.48 -17.19 -18.62
C ARG A 118 16.03 -16.45 -19.86
N LEU A 119 15.24 -15.52 -20.43
CA LEU A 119 15.55 -14.92 -21.73
C LEU A 119 16.74 -13.92 -21.70
N GLY A 120 17.08 -13.37 -20.53
CA GLY A 120 18.10 -12.34 -20.44
C GLY A 120 17.70 -10.99 -21.03
N GLY A 121 18.63 -10.03 -21.02
CA GLY A 121 18.43 -8.70 -21.60
C GLY A 121 17.33 -7.88 -20.95
N TRP A 122 16.67 -7.03 -21.75
CA TRP A 122 15.66 -6.10 -21.25
C TRP A 122 14.43 -6.79 -20.60
N ARG A 123 14.07 -7.99 -21.07
CA ARG A 123 12.94 -8.75 -20.50
C ARG A 123 13.20 -9.16 -19.05
N THR A 124 14.39 -9.71 -18.80
CA THR A 124 14.82 -10.03 -17.43
C THR A 124 14.93 -8.75 -16.58
N ALA A 125 15.47 -7.65 -17.15
CA ALA A 125 15.59 -6.39 -16.45
C ALA A 125 14.24 -5.78 -16.05
N VAL A 126 13.21 -5.90 -16.87
CA VAL A 126 11.83 -5.48 -16.56
C VAL A 126 11.21 -6.43 -15.52
N TYR A 127 11.36 -7.74 -15.71
CA TYR A 127 10.78 -8.74 -14.82
C TYR A 127 11.36 -8.66 -13.40
N SER A 128 12.67 -8.50 -13.28
CA SER A 128 13.37 -8.41 -12.00
C SER A 128 13.01 -7.15 -11.18
N ARG A 129 12.34 -6.17 -11.78
CA ARG A 129 11.86 -4.94 -11.11
C ARG A 129 10.34 -4.82 -11.12
N SER A 130 9.64 -5.84 -11.63
CA SER A 130 8.19 -5.76 -11.89
C SER A 130 7.38 -5.50 -10.64
N LEU A 131 7.74 -6.10 -9.50
CA LEU A 131 7.02 -5.91 -8.24
C LEU A 131 7.08 -4.44 -7.78
N ALA A 132 8.27 -3.87 -7.66
CA ALA A 132 8.43 -2.47 -7.31
C ALA A 132 7.80 -1.54 -8.34
N THR A 133 7.92 -1.85 -9.64
CA THR A 133 7.29 -1.06 -10.71
C THR A 133 5.77 -1.03 -10.57
N VAL A 134 5.13 -2.18 -10.35
CA VAL A 134 3.67 -2.25 -10.19
C VAL A 134 3.21 -1.50 -8.94
N MET A 135 3.88 -1.70 -7.79
CA MET A 135 3.55 -0.96 -6.57
C MET A 135 3.73 0.55 -6.75
N GLY A 136 4.82 0.98 -7.40
CA GLY A 136 5.05 2.39 -7.73
C GLY A 136 4.01 2.99 -8.68
N LEU A 137 3.54 2.22 -9.66
CA LEU A 137 2.46 2.66 -10.56
C LEU A 137 1.13 2.81 -9.83
N PHE A 138 0.79 1.89 -8.92
CA PHE A 138 -0.40 2.04 -8.08
C PHE A 138 -0.28 3.24 -7.15
N PHE A 139 0.87 3.45 -6.52
CA PHE A 139 1.13 4.64 -5.72
C PHE A 139 0.92 5.94 -6.50
N LEU A 140 1.57 6.08 -7.65
CA LEU A 140 1.45 7.29 -8.48
C LEU A 140 0.04 7.48 -9.02
N GLY A 141 -0.63 6.40 -9.44
CA GLY A 141 -2.01 6.43 -9.90
C GLY A 141 -2.98 6.87 -8.79
N SER A 142 -2.83 6.34 -7.59
CA SER A 142 -3.65 6.71 -6.43
C SER A 142 -3.38 8.13 -5.96
N LEU A 143 -2.12 8.58 -5.97
CA LEU A 143 -1.75 9.95 -5.65
C LEU A 143 -2.34 10.95 -6.66
N LEU A 144 -2.31 10.60 -7.94
CA LEU A 144 -2.97 11.40 -8.98
C LEU A 144 -4.49 11.43 -8.78
N ALA A 145 -5.12 10.28 -8.51
CA ALA A 145 -6.56 10.20 -8.23
C ALA A 145 -6.94 11.03 -6.99
N GLN A 146 -6.15 10.93 -5.91
CA GLN A 146 -6.32 11.78 -4.71
C GLN A 146 -6.24 13.27 -5.06
N SER A 147 -5.25 13.67 -5.86
CA SER A 147 -5.06 15.08 -6.21
C SER A 147 -6.21 15.66 -7.06
N VAL A 148 -6.78 14.85 -7.95
CA VAL A 148 -7.89 15.27 -8.82
C VAL A 148 -9.21 15.25 -8.08
N ALA A 149 -9.54 14.14 -7.42
CA ALA A 149 -10.77 13.98 -6.64
C ALA A 149 -10.78 14.90 -5.42
N GLY A 150 -9.65 15.01 -4.72
CA GLY A 150 -9.49 15.88 -3.56
C GLY A 150 -9.70 17.35 -3.90
N ARG A 151 -9.14 17.83 -5.01
CA ARG A 151 -9.45 19.18 -5.49
C ARG A 151 -10.95 19.37 -5.74
N ALA A 152 -11.60 18.40 -6.38
CA ALA A 152 -13.02 18.53 -6.69
C ALA A 152 -13.88 18.57 -5.41
N ALA A 153 -13.58 17.71 -4.43
CA ALA A 153 -14.24 17.70 -3.12
C ALA A 153 -13.97 19.01 -2.35
N TYR A 154 -12.73 19.44 -2.29
CA TYR A 154 -12.32 20.69 -1.65
C TYR A 154 -13.02 21.91 -2.25
N ASN A 155 -13.06 22.01 -3.58
CA ASN A 155 -13.74 23.12 -4.27
C ASN A 155 -15.26 23.09 -4.05
N ALA A 156 -15.87 21.92 -3.95
CA ALA A 156 -17.29 21.83 -3.60
C ALA A 156 -17.56 22.38 -2.18
N GLU A 157 -16.67 22.11 -1.23
CA GLU A 157 -16.75 22.68 0.12
C GLU A 157 -16.50 24.18 0.12
N GLN A 158 -15.47 24.68 -0.59
CA GLN A 158 -15.20 26.12 -0.74
C GLN A 158 -16.44 26.88 -1.28
N LEU A 159 -17.04 26.36 -2.33
CA LEU A 159 -18.26 26.96 -2.91
C LEU A 159 -19.43 26.94 -1.93
N GLY A 160 -19.59 25.86 -1.15
CA GLY A 160 -20.60 25.80 -0.06
C GLY A 160 -20.38 26.85 1.03
N GLN A 161 -19.13 27.28 1.23
CA GLN A 161 -18.74 28.35 2.18
C GLN A 161 -18.62 29.74 1.53
N PHE A 162 -19.08 29.90 0.31
CA PHE A 162 -18.97 31.13 -0.49
C PHE A 162 -17.55 31.62 -0.72
N SER A 163 -16.59 30.67 -0.76
CA SER A 163 -15.18 30.91 -1.05
C SER A 163 -14.83 30.52 -2.49
N ASP A 164 -13.79 31.15 -3.05
CA ASP A 164 -13.37 30.90 -4.43
C ASP A 164 -12.72 29.51 -4.57
N PRO A 165 -13.03 28.78 -5.67
CA PRO A 165 -12.40 27.51 -5.96
C PRO A 165 -10.92 27.68 -6.33
N VAL A 166 -10.09 26.69 -5.96
CA VAL A 166 -8.66 26.70 -6.24
C VAL A 166 -8.32 25.93 -7.53
N SER A 167 -7.22 26.32 -8.18
CA SER A 167 -6.65 25.55 -9.28
C SER A 167 -6.09 24.22 -8.79
N TRP A 168 -5.77 23.29 -9.72
CA TRP A 168 -5.15 22.00 -9.36
C TRP A 168 -3.80 22.20 -8.65
N THR A 169 -2.94 23.08 -9.18
CA THR A 169 -1.67 23.42 -8.56
C THR A 169 -1.86 24.12 -7.20
N GLY A 170 -2.90 24.96 -7.06
CA GLY A 170 -3.29 25.57 -5.80
C GLY A 170 -3.70 24.53 -4.75
N TYR A 171 -4.43 23.49 -5.16
CA TYR A 171 -4.79 22.40 -4.28
C TYR A 171 -3.57 21.57 -3.85
N LEU A 172 -2.64 21.26 -4.77
CA LEU A 172 -1.41 20.50 -4.44
C LEU A 172 -0.50 21.18 -3.39
N VAL A 173 -0.60 22.49 -3.25
CA VAL A 173 0.14 23.23 -2.19
C VAL A 173 -0.74 23.57 -0.99
N SER A 174 -2.00 23.15 -0.96
CA SER A 174 -2.92 23.41 0.14
C SER A 174 -2.60 22.60 1.39
N ALA A 175 -3.00 23.12 2.54
CA ALA A 175 -2.92 22.41 3.80
C ALA A 175 -3.80 21.16 3.82
N ASP A 176 -4.96 21.17 3.14
CA ASP A 176 -5.86 20.02 3.06
C ASP A 176 -5.17 18.83 2.37
N PHE A 177 -4.59 19.03 1.18
CA PHE A 177 -3.89 17.97 0.45
C PHE A 177 -2.77 17.34 1.30
N TRP A 178 -1.93 18.15 1.90
CA TRP A 178 -0.80 17.64 2.69
C TRP A 178 -1.19 17.07 4.03
N ASN A 179 -2.21 17.61 4.69
CA ASN A 179 -2.72 17.03 5.94
C ASN A 179 -3.26 15.62 5.70
N ARG A 180 -4.11 15.42 4.69
CA ARG A 180 -4.62 14.11 4.29
C ARG A 180 -3.50 13.13 3.94
N THR A 181 -2.56 13.56 3.12
CA THR A 181 -1.41 12.75 2.68
C THR A 181 -0.54 12.33 3.86
N LEU A 182 -0.10 13.27 4.68
CA LEU A 182 0.82 13.01 5.79
C LEU A 182 0.17 12.24 6.94
N GLN A 183 -1.12 12.43 7.18
CA GLN A 183 -1.87 11.67 8.18
C GLN A 183 -1.88 10.17 7.85
N ASN A 184 -2.09 9.82 6.57
CA ASN A 184 -2.03 8.43 6.12
C ASN A 184 -0.59 7.89 6.16
N TRP A 185 0.40 8.65 5.65
CA TRP A 185 1.80 8.22 5.70
C TRP A 185 2.31 7.97 7.11
N GLN A 186 1.91 8.80 8.07
CA GLN A 186 2.30 8.66 9.48
C GLN A 186 1.87 7.29 10.05
N SER A 187 0.65 6.84 9.77
CA SER A 187 0.15 5.56 10.26
C SER A 187 0.87 4.38 9.62
N GLU A 188 1.07 4.43 8.29
CA GLU A 188 1.74 3.36 7.55
C GLU A 188 3.20 3.19 7.97
N PHE A 189 3.96 4.28 8.06
CA PHE A 189 5.35 4.19 8.47
C PHE A 189 5.52 3.84 9.95
N LEU A 190 4.56 4.17 10.81
CA LEU A 190 4.55 3.67 12.18
C LEU A 190 4.36 2.15 12.21
N ALA A 191 3.44 1.61 11.40
CA ALA A 191 3.20 0.17 11.32
C ALA A 191 4.46 -0.57 10.83
N VAL A 192 5.10 -0.10 9.75
CA VAL A 192 6.37 -0.68 9.25
C VAL A 192 7.48 -0.62 10.30
N CYS A 193 7.68 0.54 10.91
CA CYS A 193 8.69 0.70 11.97
C CYS A 193 8.44 -0.26 13.13
N SER A 194 7.18 -0.44 13.52
CA SER A 194 6.79 -1.38 14.57
C SER A 194 7.07 -2.83 14.15
N ALA A 195 6.73 -3.24 12.93
CA ALA A 195 7.01 -4.59 12.42
C ALA A 195 8.52 -4.87 12.43
N VAL A 196 9.33 -3.97 11.87
CA VAL A 196 10.78 -4.09 11.83
C VAL A 196 11.39 -4.21 13.24
N LEU A 197 10.95 -3.39 14.20
CA LEU A 197 11.50 -3.39 15.56
C LEU A 197 10.99 -4.54 16.40
N PHE A 198 9.69 -4.85 16.36
CA PHE A 198 9.10 -5.87 17.21
C PHE A 198 9.47 -7.28 16.78
N SER A 199 9.67 -7.54 15.48
CA SER A 199 10.16 -8.83 14.99
C SER A 199 11.54 -9.22 15.57
N ILE A 200 12.33 -8.26 16.04
CA ILE A 200 13.60 -8.53 16.72
C ILE A 200 13.37 -9.29 18.02
N TYR A 201 12.41 -8.85 18.83
CA TYR A 201 12.25 -9.28 20.24
C TYR A 201 11.04 -10.17 20.48
N LEU A 202 9.98 -10.02 19.69
CA LEU A 202 8.72 -10.73 19.89
C LEU A 202 8.65 -11.96 18.98
N ARG A 203 7.82 -12.94 19.37
CA ARG A 203 7.64 -14.20 18.64
C ARG A 203 6.17 -14.56 18.56
N GLN A 204 5.79 -15.09 17.39
CA GLN A 204 4.52 -15.76 17.19
C GLN A 204 4.79 -17.15 16.62
N ARG A 205 4.55 -18.19 17.40
CA ARG A 205 4.78 -19.58 16.98
C ARG A 205 3.95 -19.90 15.72
N GLY A 206 4.64 -20.37 14.67
CA GLY A 206 4.05 -20.84 13.42
C GLY A 206 3.63 -19.73 12.46
N SER A 207 4.00 -18.48 12.72
CA SER A 207 3.83 -17.38 11.77
C SER A 207 5.06 -17.23 10.88
N PRO A 208 4.92 -17.14 9.56
CA PRO A 208 6.04 -16.80 8.67
C PRO A 208 6.58 -15.38 8.91
N GLU A 209 5.79 -14.49 9.49
CA GLU A 209 6.18 -13.11 9.85
C GLU A 209 7.00 -13.02 11.14
N SER A 210 7.38 -14.17 11.71
CA SER A 210 8.08 -14.23 13.00
C SER A 210 9.21 -15.24 12.95
N LYS A 211 10.31 -14.94 13.62
CA LYS A 211 11.38 -15.93 13.83
C LYS A 211 10.88 -17.13 14.66
N PRO A 212 11.51 -18.29 14.52
CA PRO A 212 11.29 -19.41 15.42
C PRO A 212 11.42 -18.98 16.89
N VAL A 213 10.60 -19.53 17.78
CA VAL A 213 10.56 -19.10 19.20
C VAL A 213 11.92 -19.17 19.88
N GLY A 214 12.74 -20.16 19.53
CA GLY A 214 14.09 -20.36 20.08
C GLY A 214 15.21 -19.59 19.36
N ALA A 215 14.92 -18.86 18.29
CA ALA A 215 15.94 -18.15 17.54
C ALA A 215 16.49 -16.93 18.32
N PRO A 216 17.82 -16.67 18.26
CA PRO A 216 18.41 -15.50 18.92
C PRO A 216 17.83 -14.19 18.43
N HIS A 217 17.86 -13.13 19.25
CA HIS A 217 17.40 -11.81 18.83
C HIS A 217 18.22 -11.24 17.68
N GLU A 218 19.49 -11.58 17.58
CA GLU A 218 20.39 -11.12 16.53
C GLU A 218 20.22 -11.86 15.19
N ALA A 219 19.54 -13.02 15.16
CA ALA A 219 19.24 -13.74 13.93
C ALA A 219 18.40 -12.87 13.00
N THR A 220 18.89 -12.62 11.79
CA THR A 220 18.30 -11.74 10.79
C THR A 220 17.83 -12.58 9.61
N ALA A 221 16.68 -12.22 8.99
CA ALA A 221 16.11 -12.92 7.84
C ALA A 221 15.80 -14.42 8.11
N GLU A 222 15.51 -14.79 9.35
CA GLU A 222 15.04 -16.13 9.71
C GLU A 222 13.51 -16.09 9.85
N GLU A 223 12.83 -16.86 9.04
CA GLU A 223 11.37 -17.05 9.09
C GLU A 223 11.03 -18.32 9.88
N GLY A 224 9.84 -18.32 10.54
CA GLY A 224 9.35 -19.41 11.40
C GLY A 224 8.68 -20.56 10.67
#